data_ffc6b7d4822e32594767474435304975
#
_entry.id   ffc6b7d4822e32594767474435304975
#
_cell.length_a   1.000
_cell.length_b   1.000
_cell.length_c   1.000
_cell.angle_alpha   90.00
_cell.angle_beta   90.00
_cell.angle_gamma   90.00
#
_symmetry.space_group_name_H-M   'P 1'
#
loop_
_entity.id
_entity.type
_entity.pdbx_description
1 polymer ?
#
loop_
_entity_poly.entity_id
_entity_poly.type
_entity_poly.pdbx_seq_one_letter_code
_entity_poly.pdbx_strand_id
1 'polypeptide(L)'
;MRRLLLLLVFLSLPVFAAAPGDEINLDIGTPPVIIVKHSLAQRTSRLVRFYEVGIIGLGNDGMIKMRDGSRLNLAQRQIAEKLIDQENPDRNSLIYAIAEAHGGQSAEPATRQAQIKRWKAQFHSGWWIEDGQGIWIQKP
;
A
#
# COMPACT_ATOMS: atom_id res chain seq x y z
N MET A 1 -6.03 -45.41 -52.26
CA MET A 1 -5.73 -45.18 -50.83
C MET A 1 -5.75 -43.69 -50.57
N ARG A 2 -6.82 -43.20 -50.04
CA ARG A 2 -6.91 -41.76 -49.65
C ARG A 2 -6.49 -41.63 -48.20
N ARG A 3 -5.34 -40.98 -47.96
CA ARG A 3 -4.90 -40.60 -46.60
C ARG A 3 -5.61 -39.32 -46.22
N LEU A 4 -6.54 -39.42 -45.28
CA LEU A 4 -7.22 -38.27 -44.66
C LEU A 4 -6.28 -37.68 -43.62
N LEU A 5 -5.71 -36.49 -43.88
CA LEU A 5 -4.91 -35.72 -42.92
C LEU A 5 -5.89 -34.91 -42.06
N LEU A 6 -6.10 -35.34 -40.83
CA LEU A 6 -6.85 -34.57 -39.83
C LEU A 6 -5.92 -33.44 -39.34
N LEU A 7 -6.20 -32.21 -39.76
CA LEU A 7 -5.55 -31.03 -39.26
C LEU A 7 -6.22 -30.66 -37.93
N LEU A 8 -5.57 -30.98 -36.82
CA LEU A 8 -5.99 -30.51 -35.51
C LEU A 8 -5.60 -29.01 -35.36
N VAL A 9 -6.59 -28.15 -35.56
CA VAL A 9 -6.42 -26.71 -35.24
C VAL A 9 -6.57 -26.54 -33.74
N PHE A 10 -5.45 -26.35 -33.05
CA PHE A 10 -5.45 -25.88 -31.67
C PHE A 10 -5.89 -24.43 -31.67
N LEU A 11 -7.14 -24.19 -31.32
CA LEU A 11 -7.63 -22.85 -31.00
C LEU A 11 -7.10 -22.49 -29.62
N SER A 12 -5.93 -21.83 -29.56
CA SER A 12 -5.45 -21.21 -28.34
C SER A 12 -6.29 -19.96 -28.08
N LEU A 13 -7.24 -20.07 -27.16
CA LEU A 13 -7.96 -18.92 -26.64
C LEU A 13 -6.96 -18.07 -25.82
N PRO A 14 -6.90 -16.76 -26.06
CA PRO A 14 -6.08 -15.90 -25.20
C PRO A 14 -6.70 -15.91 -23.80
N VAL A 15 -5.95 -16.42 -22.83
CA VAL A 15 -6.28 -16.26 -21.42
C VAL A 15 -5.98 -14.80 -21.07
N PHE A 16 -7.02 -13.98 -21.01
CA PHE A 16 -6.91 -12.65 -20.45
C PHE A 16 -6.74 -12.79 -18.93
N ALA A 17 -5.50 -12.75 -18.46
CA ALA A 17 -5.25 -12.55 -17.05
C ALA A 17 -5.60 -11.09 -16.70
N ALA A 18 -6.53 -10.89 -15.76
CA ALA A 18 -6.81 -9.55 -15.24
C ALA A 18 -5.53 -8.95 -14.65
N ALA A 19 -5.29 -7.65 -14.91
CA ALA A 19 -4.14 -6.96 -14.36
C ALA A 19 -4.20 -6.97 -12.83
N PRO A 20 -3.08 -7.26 -12.11
CA PRO A 20 -3.06 -7.25 -10.66
C PRO A 20 -3.49 -5.89 -10.11
N GLY A 21 -4.48 -5.84 -9.21
CA GLY A 21 -4.98 -4.64 -8.54
C GLY A 21 -6.23 -4.00 -9.18
N ASP A 22 -6.61 -4.34 -10.41
CA ASP A 22 -7.79 -3.78 -11.08
C ASP A 22 -9.11 -4.32 -10.49
N GLU A 23 -9.07 -5.49 -9.82
CA GLU A 23 -10.23 -6.16 -9.23
C GLU A 23 -10.37 -5.90 -7.73
N ILE A 24 -9.41 -5.23 -7.10
CA ILE A 24 -9.42 -4.99 -5.65
C ILE A 24 -10.22 -3.74 -5.32
N ASN A 25 -11.33 -3.94 -4.61
CA ASN A 25 -12.10 -2.83 -4.04
C ASN A 25 -11.50 -2.42 -2.69
N LEU A 26 -10.72 -1.33 -2.68
CA LEU A 26 -10.14 -0.77 -1.46
C LEU A 26 -11.16 -0.04 -0.57
N ASP A 27 -12.35 0.23 -1.09
CA ASP A 27 -13.43 0.94 -0.38
C ASP A 27 -14.47 -0.01 0.24
N ILE A 28 -14.13 -1.29 0.32
CA ILE A 28 -14.99 -2.28 0.95
C ILE A 28 -15.24 -1.93 2.41
N GLY A 29 -16.49 -2.07 2.86
CA GLY A 29 -16.95 -1.61 4.16
C GLY A 29 -17.18 -2.73 5.17
N THR A 30 -16.36 -3.78 5.20
CA THR A 30 -16.44 -4.77 6.27
C THR A 30 -16.03 -4.18 7.62
N PRO A 31 -16.57 -4.65 8.76
CA PRO A 31 -16.25 -4.10 10.07
C PRO A 31 -14.75 -4.00 10.37
N PRO A 32 -13.91 -5.02 10.11
CA PRO A 32 -12.46 -4.89 10.32
C PRO A 32 -11.83 -3.77 9.51
N VAL A 33 -12.24 -3.58 8.26
CA VAL A 33 -11.72 -2.51 7.39
C VAL A 33 -12.10 -1.14 7.93
N ILE A 34 -13.35 -0.95 8.34
CA ILE A 34 -13.85 0.32 8.87
C ILE A 34 -13.11 0.69 10.17
N ILE A 35 -12.93 -0.26 11.08
CA ILE A 35 -12.24 -0.04 12.36
C ILE A 35 -10.80 0.42 12.12
N VAL A 36 -10.06 -0.26 11.25
CA VAL A 36 -8.66 0.08 10.96
C VAL A 36 -8.56 1.43 10.26
N LYS A 37 -9.42 1.70 9.27
CA LYS A 37 -9.46 3.01 8.60
C LYS A 37 -9.70 4.15 9.58
N HIS A 38 -10.56 3.94 10.57
CA HIS A 38 -10.82 4.93 11.60
C HIS A 38 -9.57 5.20 12.46
N SER A 39 -8.87 4.16 12.89
CA SER A 39 -7.61 4.30 13.65
C SER A 39 -6.54 5.05 12.87
N LEU A 40 -6.37 4.73 11.59
CA LEU A 40 -5.44 5.43 10.69
C LEU A 40 -5.81 6.90 10.54
N ALA A 41 -7.09 7.21 10.31
CA ALA A 41 -7.57 8.58 10.15
C ALA A 41 -7.35 9.43 11.43
N GLN A 42 -7.63 8.88 12.59
CA GLN A 42 -7.39 9.57 13.86
C GLN A 42 -5.91 9.87 14.12
N ARG A 43 -5.02 8.98 13.68
CA ARG A 43 -3.58 9.17 13.87
C ARG A 43 -2.98 10.17 12.89
N THR A 44 -3.57 10.32 11.72
CA THR A 44 -3.07 11.21 10.66
C THR A 44 -2.83 12.64 11.16
N SER A 45 -3.70 13.19 11.96
CA SER A 45 -3.56 14.55 12.50
C SER A 45 -2.27 14.75 13.32
N ARG A 46 -1.78 13.69 13.96
CA ARG A 46 -0.52 13.72 14.73
C ARG A 46 0.70 13.47 13.86
N LEU A 47 0.55 12.72 12.77
CA LEU A 47 1.63 12.43 11.83
C LEU A 47 1.93 13.60 10.90
N VAL A 48 0.92 14.38 10.52
CA VAL A 48 1.03 15.45 9.51
C VAL A 48 2.17 16.42 9.82
N ARG A 49 2.32 16.84 11.07
CA ARG A 49 3.40 17.77 11.47
C ARG A 49 4.80 17.22 11.15
N PHE A 50 4.99 15.91 11.21
CA PHE A 50 6.26 15.26 10.90
C PHE A 50 6.44 15.07 9.38
N TYR A 51 5.36 14.84 8.64
CA TYR A 51 5.40 14.82 7.17
C TYR A 51 5.79 16.19 6.60
N GLU A 52 5.20 17.26 7.12
CA GLU A 52 5.40 18.62 6.59
C GLU A 52 6.83 19.11 6.75
N VAL A 53 7.49 18.74 7.82
CA VAL A 53 8.89 19.11 8.07
C VAL A 53 9.89 18.08 7.53
N GLY A 54 9.42 17.02 6.89
CA GLY A 54 10.26 16.02 6.24
C GLY A 54 10.99 15.05 7.17
N ILE A 55 10.53 14.92 8.41
CA ILE A 55 11.12 14.00 9.41
C ILE A 55 10.77 12.56 9.08
N ILE A 56 9.54 12.32 8.65
CA ILE A 56 9.02 11.01 8.25
C ILE A 56 8.52 11.04 6.82
N GLY A 57 8.42 9.88 6.21
CA GLY A 57 7.93 9.73 4.86
C GLY A 57 7.32 8.36 4.60
N LEU A 58 6.76 8.19 3.41
CA LEU A 58 6.17 6.94 2.96
C LEU A 58 7.23 6.07 2.28
N GLY A 59 7.48 4.91 2.85
CA GLY A 59 8.35 3.90 2.24
C GLY A 59 7.74 3.27 0.99
N ASN A 60 8.60 2.72 0.15
CA ASN A 60 8.18 2.00 -1.06
C ASN A 60 7.36 0.73 -0.78
N ASP A 61 7.43 0.21 0.44
CA ASP A 61 6.61 -0.89 0.95
C ASP A 61 5.24 -0.45 1.50
N GLY A 62 4.94 0.84 1.46
CA GLY A 62 3.71 1.42 2.00
C GLY A 62 3.74 1.73 3.50
N MET A 63 4.85 1.46 4.17
CA MET A 63 5.03 1.75 5.59
C MET A 63 5.60 3.15 5.79
N ILE A 64 5.29 3.76 6.92
CA ILE A 64 5.87 5.04 7.31
C ILE A 64 7.24 4.81 7.93
N LYS A 65 8.22 5.63 7.54
CA LYS A 65 9.61 5.52 7.99
C LYS A 65 10.15 6.85 8.49
N MET A 66 11.02 6.77 9.48
CA MET A 66 11.85 7.90 9.88
C MET A 66 12.84 8.22 8.76
N ARG A 67 12.81 9.45 8.23
CA ARG A 67 13.72 9.91 7.19
C ARG A 67 14.87 10.75 7.74
N ASP A 68 14.57 11.68 8.62
CA ASP A 68 15.53 12.62 9.17
C ASP A 68 15.28 12.88 10.67
N GLY A 69 15.44 11.84 11.47
CA GLY A 69 15.22 11.90 12.91
C GLY A 69 16.27 12.69 13.68
N SER A 70 17.43 13.01 13.07
CA SER A 70 18.50 13.79 13.70
C SER A 70 18.09 15.23 14.02
N ARG A 71 17.07 15.75 13.35
CA ARG A 71 16.53 17.10 13.55
C ARG A 71 15.61 17.20 14.77
N LEU A 72 15.29 16.09 15.41
CA LEU A 72 14.39 16.02 16.57
C LEU A 72 15.21 15.92 17.87
N ASN A 73 14.72 16.56 18.93
CA ASN A 73 15.18 16.23 20.28
C ASN A 73 14.69 14.83 20.69
N LEU A 74 15.19 14.30 21.80
CA LEU A 74 14.86 12.94 22.24
C LEU A 74 13.36 12.75 22.46
N ALA A 75 12.69 13.70 23.11
CA ALA A 75 11.26 13.60 23.40
C ALA A 75 10.41 13.57 22.11
N GLN A 76 10.74 14.44 21.16
CA GLN A 76 10.05 14.47 19.86
C GLN A 76 10.30 13.22 19.04
N ARG A 77 11.54 12.71 19.05
CA ARG A 77 11.89 11.47 18.38
C ARG A 77 11.09 10.30 18.94
N GLN A 78 10.98 10.17 20.24
CA GLN A 78 10.18 9.12 20.88
C GLN A 78 8.70 9.20 20.50
N ILE A 79 8.14 10.41 20.40
CA ILE A 79 6.77 10.61 19.92
C ILE A 79 6.61 10.13 18.47
N ALA A 80 7.52 10.54 17.58
CA ALA A 80 7.47 10.12 16.18
C ALA A 80 7.63 8.60 16.02
N GLU A 81 8.58 8.00 16.71
CA GLU A 81 8.80 6.53 16.70
C GLU A 81 7.57 5.78 17.19
N LYS A 82 6.96 6.24 18.29
CA LYS A 82 5.73 5.62 18.82
C LYS A 82 4.56 5.71 17.83
N LEU A 83 4.41 6.83 17.15
CA LEU A 83 3.38 7.00 16.13
C LEU A 83 3.61 6.05 14.95
N ILE A 84 4.85 5.89 14.49
CA ILE A 84 5.22 4.95 13.43
C ILE A 84 4.94 3.51 13.87
N ASP A 85 5.30 3.15 15.09
CA ASP A 85 5.08 1.82 15.66
C ASP A 85 3.59 1.45 15.80
N GLN A 86 2.73 2.45 15.89
CA GLN A 86 1.27 2.27 15.88
C GLN A 86 0.68 2.28 14.46
N GLU A 87 1.25 3.10 13.59
CA GLU A 87 0.77 3.30 12.21
C GLU A 87 0.99 2.06 11.34
N ASN A 88 2.19 1.51 11.35
CA ASN A 88 2.57 0.45 10.43
C ASN A 88 1.83 -0.87 10.66
N PRO A 89 1.61 -1.34 11.89
CA PRO A 89 0.73 -2.49 12.12
C PRO A 89 -0.69 -2.28 11.60
N ASP A 90 -1.26 -1.09 11.76
CA ASP A 90 -2.58 -0.77 11.25
C ASP A 90 -2.61 -0.71 9.71
N ARG A 91 -1.55 -0.20 9.08
CA ARG A 91 -1.41 -0.25 7.61
C ARG A 91 -1.40 -1.67 7.08
N ASN A 92 -0.65 -2.57 7.71
CA ASN A 92 -0.66 -3.99 7.38
C ASN A 92 -2.02 -4.64 7.66
N SER A 93 -2.63 -4.33 8.79
CA SER A 93 -3.97 -4.84 9.14
C SER A 93 -5.04 -4.42 8.12
N LEU A 94 -4.96 -3.20 7.60
CA LEU A 94 -5.85 -2.76 6.53
C LEU A 94 -5.70 -3.61 5.27
N ILE A 95 -4.47 -3.87 4.85
CA ILE A 95 -4.19 -4.71 3.68
C ILE A 95 -4.75 -6.11 3.88
N TYR A 96 -4.50 -6.73 5.04
CA TYR A 96 -5.00 -8.07 5.34
C TYR A 96 -6.53 -8.12 5.43
N ALA A 97 -7.16 -7.12 6.03
CA ALA A 97 -8.62 -7.07 6.14
C ALA A 97 -9.30 -6.93 4.77
N ILE A 98 -8.73 -6.13 3.87
CA ILE A 98 -9.22 -6.01 2.50
C ILE A 98 -8.97 -7.30 1.73
N ALA A 99 -7.78 -7.89 1.84
CA ALA A 99 -7.45 -9.14 1.18
C ALA A 99 -8.36 -10.28 1.63
N GLU A 100 -8.69 -10.37 2.91
CA GLU A 100 -9.61 -11.37 3.46
C GLU A 100 -10.99 -11.26 2.81
N ALA A 101 -11.48 -10.06 2.58
CA ALA A 101 -12.74 -9.82 1.89
C ALA A 101 -12.69 -10.16 0.39
N HIS A 102 -11.50 -10.34 -0.18
CA HIS A 102 -11.28 -10.66 -1.61
C HIS A 102 -10.77 -12.09 -1.82
N GLY A 103 -10.97 -12.99 -0.89
CA GLY A 103 -10.61 -14.40 -1.01
C GLY A 103 -9.43 -14.85 -0.15
N GLY A 104 -8.91 -13.99 0.72
CA GLY A 104 -7.88 -14.34 1.70
C GLY A 104 -6.45 -14.09 1.24
N GLN A 105 -5.54 -14.94 1.70
CA GLN A 105 -4.10 -14.77 1.52
C GLN A 105 -3.64 -14.62 0.07
N SER A 106 -4.32 -15.29 -0.86
CA SER A 106 -4.00 -15.20 -2.30
C SER A 106 -4.23 -13.80 -2.89
N ALA A 107 -5.11 -13.02 -2.30
CA ALA A 107 -5.39 -11.64 -2.72
C ALA A 107 -4.45 -10.61 -2.08
N GLU A 108 -3.62 -10.98 -1.10
CA GLU A 108 -2.76 -10.05 -0.36
C GLU A 108 -1.77 -9.30 -1.26
N PRO A 109 -1.01 -9.94 -2.17
CA PRO A 109 -0.06 -9.21 -3.02
C PRO A 109 -0.72 -8.12 -3.87
N ALA A 110 -1.85 -8.42 -4.50
CA ALA A 110 -2.58 -7.46 -5.32
C ALA A 110 -3.19 -6.34 -4.47
N THR A 111 -3.73 -6.68 -3.31
CA THR A 111 -4.28 -5.72 -2.34
C THR A 111 -3.19 -4.76 -1.85
N ARG A 112 -2.03 -5.28 -1.50
CA ARG A 112 -0.88 -4.48 -1.05
C ARG A 112 -0.46 -3.47 -2.11
N GLN A 113 -0.32 -3.91 -3.34
CA GLN A 113 0.07 -3.03 -4.44
C GLN A 113 -0.96 -1.94 -4.72
N ALA A 114 -2.23 -2.29 -4.73
CA ALA A 114 -3.31 -1.32 -4.91
C ALA A 114 -3.36 -0.29 -3.79
N GLN A 115 -3.18 -0.74 -2.54
CA GLN A 115 -3.20 0.15 -1.38
C GLN A 115 -1.97 1.07 -1.32
N ILE A 116 -0.78 0.59 -1.65
CA ILE A 116 0.43 1.40 -1.75
C ILE A 116 0.25 2.50 -2.81
N LYS A 117 -0.29 2.15 -3.96
CA LYS A 117 -0.59 3.11 -5.02
C LYS A 117 -1.53 4.21 -4.55
N ARG A 118 -2.59 3.84 -3.81
CA ARG A 118 -3.54 4.80 -3.23
C ARG A 118 -2.88 5.71 -2.19
N TRP A 119 -2.09 5.17 -1.28
CA TRP A 119 -1.38 5.97 -0.28
C TRP A 119 -0.41 6.96 -0.92
N LYS A 120 0.33 6.54 -1.94
CA LYS A 120 1.19 7.47 -2.71
C LYS A 120 0.37 8.59 -3.35
N ALA A 121 -0.79 8.28 -3.92
CA ALA A 121 -1.66 9.28 -4.53
C ALA A 121 -2.24 10.27 -3.50
N GLN A 122 -2.50 9.82 -2.28
CA GLN A 122 -3.04 10.63 -1.19
C GLN A 122 -2.00 11.48 -0.47
N PHE A 123 -0.70 11.14 -0.58
CA PHE A 123 0.36 11.95 0.00
C PHE A 123 0.38 13.33 -0.62
N HIS A 124 0.59 14.34 0.21
CA HIS A 124 0.62 15.73 -0.27
C HIS A 124 1.91 16.04 -1.03
N SER A 125 1.81 16.94 -1.99
CA SER A 125 2.97 17.49 -2.69
C SER A 125 3.97 18.05 -1.69
N GLY A 126 5.25 17.76 -1.90
CA GLY A 126 6.34 18.17 -1.03
C GLY A 126 6.64 17.21 0.13
N TRP A 127 5.76 16.28 0.44
CA TRP A 127 6.07 15.22 1.41
C TRP A 127 7.01 14.18 0.79
N TRP A 128 7.76 13.49 1.63
CA TRP A 128 8.78 12.56 1.17
C TRP A 128 8.25 11.16 0.96
N ILE A 129 8.61 10.57 -0.17
CA ILE A 129 8.29 9.19 -0.53
C ILE A 129 9.56 8.49 -1.00
N GLU A 130 9.67 7.19 -0.77
CA GLU A 130 10.71 6.37 -1.39
C GLU A 130 10.29 5.99 -2.82
N ASP A 131 11.22 6.08 -3.76
CA ASP A 131 11.04 5.52 -5.09
C ASP A 131 11.22 3.99 -5.09
N GLY A 132 11.09 3.34 -6.26
CA GLY A 132 11.25 1.90 -6.39
C GLY A 132 12.64 1.37 -6.02
N GLN A 133 13.63 2.24 -5.88
CA GLN A 133 15.02 1.91 -5.52
C GLN A 133 15.34 2.27 -4.06
N GLY A 134 14.36 2.73 -3.30
CA GLY A 134 14.54 3.13 -1.90
C GLY A 134 15.18 4.50 -1.71
N ILE A 135 15.19 5.33 -2.75
CA ILE A 135 15.71 6.70 -2.69
C ILE A 135 14.59 7.65 -2.30
N TRP A 136 14.84 8.51 -1.31
CA TRP A 136 13.89 9.52 -0.89
C TRP A 136 13.76 10.64 -1.92
N ILE A 137 12.55 10.91 -2.33
CA ILE A 137 12.18 12.02 -3.20
C ILE A 137 10.99 12.77 -2.61
N GLN A 138 10.92 14.07 -2.87
CA GLN A 138 9.70 14.83 -2.53
C GLN A 138 8.65 14.60 -3.61
N LYS A 139 7.43 14.31 -3.18
CA LYS A 139 6.31 14.16 -4.11
C LYS A 139 6.07 15.48 -4.85
N PRO A 140 6.00 15.45 -6.20
CA PRO A 140 5.71 16.61 -7.01
C PRO A 140 4.36 17.26 -6.70
#